data_268fd990e37ae5d288cd6cf6533e4e4e
#
_entry.id   268fd990e37ae5d288cd6cf6533e4e4e
#
_cell.length_a   1.000
_cell.length_b   1.000
_cell.length_c   1.000
_cell.angle_alpha   90.00
_cell.angle_beta   90.00
_cell.angle_gamma   90.00
#
_symmetry.space_group_name_H-M   'P 1'
#
loop_
_entity.id
_entity.type
_entity.pdbx_description
1 polymer ?
#
loop_
_entity_poly.entity_id
_entity_poly.type
_entity_poly.pdbx_seq_one_letter_code
_entity_poly.pdbx_strand_id
1 'polypeptide(L)'
;MFSKLFDSFLVHYLERFNDHCFTVKIGYNEYTIGEGEPEFTIRVNSDIPKKDILVSAELALGEAYMRKDIEIEGDLFKALCVVLGHVNKDSINKKVLSSLFNVGLKKKDQKQQVSSHYDLGNEFYSLWLDKTMSYSCAYFKHEDDSLEDAQYQKVHHILDKLYLKEGMTLLDIGCGWGFLLIEAARKYKIHGTGITLSHEQYAEFQKRIKDQGLEDYLTVELMDYRDLPKSGYQFDRVVSVGMLEHVGRDNYQLFLDCVEKILKPGGLFLLHFISALKEHPGDPWVKKYIFPGGTV
;
A
#
# COMPACT_ATOMS: atom_id res chain seq x y z
N MET A 1 34.64 -3.69 12.10
CA MET A 1 35.00 -4.95 12.82
C MET A 1 33.81 -5.28 13.70
N PHE A 2 33.07 -6.33 13.40
CA PHE A 2 31.89 -6.74 14.19
C PHE A 2 32.33 -7.10 15.62
N SER A 3 31.51 -6.72 16.62
CA SER A 3 31.79 -7.14 17.99
C SER A 3 31.29 -8.58 18.18
N LYS A 4 32.08 -9.46 18.79
CA LYS A 4 31.66 -10.83 19.14
C LYS A 4 30.31 -10.88 19.90
N LEU A 5 30.03 -9.80 20.64
CA LEU A 5 28.74 -9.59 21.34
C LEU A 5 27.55 -9.32 20.39
N PHE A 6 27.79 -8.70 19.24
CA PHE A 6 26.76 -8.50 18.23
C PHE A 6 26.43 -9.81 17.52
N ASP A 7 27.47 -10.54 17.07
CA ASP A 7 27.30 -11.84 16.40
C ASP A 7 26.48 -12.80 17.28
N SER A 8 26.88 -12.97 18.54
CA SER A 8 26.18 -13.84 19.47
C SER A 8 24.73 -13.40 19.74
N PHE A 9 24.46 -12.10 19.83
CA PHE A 9 23.12 -11.58 20.02
C PHE A 9 22.24 -11.83 18.79
N LEU A 10 22.74 -11.54 17.59
CA LEU A 10 21.98 -11.70 16.36
C LEU A 10 21.70 -13.17 16.06
N VAL A 11 22.71 -14.05 16.19
CA VAL A 11 22.54 -15.49 16.00
C VAL A 11 21.51 -16.03 16.99
N HIS A 12 21.64 -15.70 18.28
CA HIS A 12 20.66 -16.13 19.29
C HIS A 12 19.24 -15.59 19.01
N TYR A 13 19.11 -14.38 18.48
CA TYR A 13 17.82 -13.84 18.04
C TYR A 13 17.25 -14.65 16.89
N LEU A 14 18.08 -15.03 15.90
CA LEU A 14 17.68 -15.77 14.70
C LEU A 14 17.43 -17.27 14.98
N GLU A 15 18.01 -17.85 16.02
CA GLU A 15 17.71 -19.22 16.47
C GLU A 15 16.22 -19.47 16.79
N ARG A 16 15.44 -18.40 16.98
CA ARG A 16 13.98 -18.49 17.15
C ARG A 16 13.25 -18.95 15.89
N PHE A 17 13.91 -18.90 14.74
CA PHE A 17 13.37 -19.27 13.42
C PHE A 17 13.87 -20.64 12.96
N ASN A 18 14.26 -21.50 13.90
CA ASN A 18 14.89 -22.81 13.65
C ASN A 18 13.96 -23.89 13.07
N ASP A 19 12.69 -23.58 12.85
CA ASP A 19 11.75 -24.38 12.06
C ASP A 19 12.02 -24.26 10.54
N HIS A 20 12.92 -23.36 10.14
CA HIS A 20 13.45 -23.21 8.79
C HIS A 20 14.98 -23.33 8.79
N CYS A 21 15.56 -23.85 7.70
CA CYS A 21 17.01 -23.90 7.55
C CYS A 21 17.53 -22.75 6.71
N PHE A 22 18.44 -21.96 7.25
CA PHE A 22 19.10 -20.87 6.53
C PHE A 22 20.48 -20.56 7.10
N THR A 23 21.30 -19.89 6.30
CA THR A 23 22.66 -19.49 6.68
C THR A 23 22.72 -18.01 7.08
N VAL A 24 23.54 -17.70 8.09
CA VAL A 24 23.85 -16.33 8.52
C VAL A 24 25.36 -16.11 8.40
N LYS A 25 25.78 -15.14 7.59
CA LYS A 25 27.18 -14.74 7.39
C LYS A 25 27.45 -13.39 8.04
N ILE A 26 28.37 -13.35 9.01
CA ILE A 26 28.76 -12.12 9.71
C ILE A 26 30.28 -11.98 9.61
N GLY A 27 30.74 -11.09 8.73
CA GLY A 27 32.18 -11.00 8.41
C GLY A 27 32.72 -12.32 7.83
N TYR A 28 33.63 -12.97 8.55
CA TYR A 28 34.19 -14.28 8.16
C TYR A 28 33.49 -15.47 8.82
N ASN A 29 32.56 -15.23 9.71
CA ASN A 29 31.84 -16.29 10.44
C ASN A 29 30.57 -16.67 9.66
N GLU A 30 30.30 -17.99 9.67
CA GLU A 30 29.10 -18.57 9.07
C GLU A 30 28.39 -19.44 10.09
N TYR A 31 27.09 -19.26 10.21
CA TYR A 31 26.23 -19.96 11.16
C TYR A 31 25.05 -20.56 10.40
N THR A 32 24.71 -21.81 10.68
CA THR A 32 23.47 -22.43 10.15
C THR A 32 22.42 -22.46 11.24
N ILE A 33 21.25 -21.95 10.91
CA ILE A 33 20.06 -21.95 11.77
C ILE A 33 19.11 -23.03 11.23
N GLY A 34 18.56 -23.84 12.12
CA GLY A 34 17.66 -24.94 11.75
C GLY A 34 18.39 -26.18 11.23
N GLU A 35 17.61 -27.16 10.76
CA GLU A 35 18.10 -28.44 10.24
C GLU A 35 17.71 -28.59 8.77
N GLY A 36 18.60 -29.12 7.92
CA GLY A 36 18.37 -29.39 6.51
C GLY A 36 19.26 -28.57 5.56
N GLU A 37 18.84 -28.45 4.30
CA GLU A 37 19.53 -27.64 3.30
C GLU A 37 19.11 -26.18 3.45
N PRO A 38 20.06 -25.23 3.50
CA PRO A 38 19.73 -23.81 3.63
C PRO A 38 18.92 -23.27 2.46
N GLU A 39 17.76 -22.66 2.74
CA GLU A 39 16.85 -22.10 1.74
C GLU A 39 17.30 -20.73 1.22
N PHE A 40 18.03 -19.97 2.06
CA PHE A 40 18.60 -18.65 1.74
C PHE A 40 19.76 -18.33 2.69
N THR A 41 20.47 -17.25 2.39
CA THR A 41 21.56 -16.75 3.25
C THR A 41 21.31 -15.30 3.64
N ILE A 42 21.44 -14.97 4.91
CA ILE A 42 21.47 -13.59 5.43
C ILE A 42 22.93 -13.18 5.56
N ARG A 43 23.37 -12.22 4.76
CA ARG A 43 24.69 -11.60 4.88
C ARG A 43 24.59 -10.31 5.70
N VAL A 44 25.37 -10.20 6.74
CA VAL A 44 25.45 -9.03 7.60
C VAL A 44 26.71 -8.26 7.27
N ASN A 45 26.55 -7.06 6.71
CA ASN A 45 27.63 -6.17 6.25
C ASN A 45 28.01 -5.12 7.30
N SER A 46 27.07 -4.74 8.19
CA SER A 46 27.27 -3.73 9.24
C SER A 46 26.52 -4.09 10.51
N ASP A 47 26.97 -3.58 11.67
CA ASP A 47 26.30 -3.77 12.93
C ASP A 47 24.92 -3.05 12.94
N ILE A 48 23.88 -3.77 13.33
CA ILE A 48 22.56 -3.21 13.57
C ILE A 48 22.45 -2.90 15.08
N PRO A 49 22.06 -1.66 15.46
CA PRO A 49 21.97 -1.33 16.88
C PRO A 49 21.00 -2.23 17.62
N LYS A 50 21.46 -2.94 18.66
CA LYS A 50 20.64 -3.86 19.44
C LYS A 50 19.36 -3.22 19.99
N LYS A 51 19.44 -1.95 20.41
CA LYS A 51 18.28 -1.19 20.89
C LYS A 51 17.17 -1.12 19.84
N ASP A 52 17.52 -0.98 18.55
CA ASP A 52 16.55 -0.82 17.48
C ASP A 52 15.84 -2.17 17.23
N ILE A 53 16.58 -3.29 17.26
CA ILE A 53 16.00 -4.64 17.18
C ILE A 53 15.07 -4.92 18.38
N LEU A 54 15.46 -4.51 19.57
CA LEU A 54 14.63 -4.70 20.78
C LEU A 54 13.37 -3.83 20.79
N VAL A 55 13.40 -2.67 20.16
CA VAL A 55 12.23 -1.78 20.02
C VAL A 55 11.27 -2.27 18.96
N SER A 56 11.80 -2.58 17.78
CA SER A 56 11.03 -3.16 16.66
C SER A 56 11.97 -3.87 15.71
N ALA A 57 11.98 -5.20 15.77
CA ALA A 57 12.83 -6.01 14.90
C ALA A 57 12.44 -5.85 13.43
N GLU A 58 11.14 -5.80 13.13
CA GLU A 58 10.63 -5.63 11.78
C GLU A 58 11.16 -4.33 11.14
N LEU A 59 11.05 -3.22 11.87
CA LEU A 59 11.52 -1.93 11.39
C LEU A 59 13.05 -1.91 11.27
N ALA A 60 13.77 -2.39 12.28
CA ALA A 60 15.23 -2.38 12.30
C ALA A 60 15.84 -3.24 11.20
N LEU A 61 15.30 -4.45 10.96
CA LEU A 61 15.75 -5.35 9.90
C LEU A 61 15.39 -4.84 8.51
N GLY A 62 14.16 -4.32 8.34
CA GLY A 62 13.73 -3.71 7.08
C GLY A 62 14.60 -2.50 6.70
N GLU A 63 14.90 -1.61 7.66
CA GLU A 63 15.80 -0.47 7.41
C GLU A 63 17.25 -0.91 7.16
N ALA A 64 17.74 -1.94 7.87
CA ALA A 64 19.06 -2.50 7.64
C ALA A 64 19.19 -3.07 6.21
N TYR A 65 18.14 -3.75 5.72
CA TYR A 65 18.08 -4.22 4.33
C TYR A 65 18.11 -3.05 3.34
N MET A 66 17.31 -2.01 3.56
CA MET A 66 17.31 -0.80 2.70
C MET A 66 18.67 -0.11 2.64
N ARG A 67 19.42 -0.09 3.74
CA ARG A 67 20.76 0.50 3.81
C ARG A 67 21.86 -0.45 3.34
N LYS A 68 21.56 -1.69 2.99
CA LYS A 68 22.50 -2.77 2.70
C LYS A 68 23.40 -3.15 3.89
N ASP A 69 22.97 -2.86 5.11
CA ASP A 69 23.60 -3.40 6.32
C ASP A 69 23.40 -4.91 6.43
N ILE A 70 22.28 -5.40 5.86
CA ILE A 70 22.02 -6.81 5.57
C ILE A 70 21.62 -7.01 4.11
N GLU A 71 21.97 -8.16 3.56
CA GLU A 71 21.58 -8.60 2.22
C GLU A 71 21.06 -10.04 2.31
N ILE A 72 20.13 -10.38 1.43
CA ILE A 72 19.58 -11.73 1.29
C ILE A 72 20.11 -12.33 -0.01
N GLU A 73 20.82 -13.45 0.10
CA GLU A 73 21.26 -14.26 -1.03
C GLU A 73 20.27 -15.42 -1.20
N GLY A 74 19.68 -15.58 -2.38
CA GLY A 74 18.65 -16.57 -2.65
C GLY A 74 17.24 -15.99 -2.67
N ASP A 75 16.26 -16.71 -2.17
CA ASP A 75 14.83 -16.35 -2.24
C ASP A 75 14.44 -15.35 -1.14
N LEU A 76 14.34 -14.06 -1.52
CA LEU A 76 13.91 -13.00 -0.61
C LEU A 76 12.49 -13.26 -0.05
N PHE A 77 11.58 -13.82 -0.85
CA PHE A 77 10.20 -14.08 -0.40
C PHE A 77 10.18 -15.12 0.74
N LYS A 78 10.97 -16.20 0.61
CA LYS A 78 11.14 -17.19 1.68
C LYS A 78 11.71 -16.56 2.95
N ALA A 79 12.77 -15.75 2.82
CA ALA A 79 13.36 -15.04 3.96
C ALA A 79 12.34 -14.15 4.67
N LEU A 80 11.51 -13.41 3.93
CA LEU A 80 10.43 -12.59 4.49
C LEU A 80 9.36 -13.44 5.17
N CYS A 81 8.94 -14.56 4.58
CA CYS A 81 7.97 -15.47 5.18
C CYS A 81 8.47 -16.04 6.53
N VAL A 82 9.75 -16.39 6.63
CA VAL A 82 10.36 -16.86 7.88
C VAL A 82 10.29 -15.77 8.94
N VAL A 83 10.79 -14.56 8.63
CA VAL A 83 10.83 -13.45 9.60
C VAL A 83 9.41 -13.03 10.02
N LEU A 84 8.51 -12.79 9.06
CA LEU A 84 7.14 -12.30 9.32
C LEU A 84 6.24 -13.37 9.97
N GLY A 85 6.44 -14.65 9.63
CA GLY A 85 5.69 -15.76 10.22
C GLY A 85 5.86 -15.88 11.73
N HIS A 86 7.00 -15.45 12.28
CA HIS A 86 7.34 -15.55 13.70
C HIS A 86 7.04 -14.28 14.50
N VAL A 87 7.10 -13.13 13.86
CA VAL A 87 6.80 -11.82 14.49
C VAL A 87 5.42 -11.80 15.16
N ASN A 88 4.46 -12.53 14.65
CA ASN A 88 3.11 -12.62 15.22
C ASN A 88 3.00 -13.53 16.47
N LYS A 89 4.00 -14.37 16.75
CA LYS A 89 4.00 -15.27 17.92
C LYS A 89 4.54 -14.61 19.20
N ASP A 90 5.43 -13.63 19.07
CA ASP A 90 6.12 -12.98 20.19
C ASP A 90 5.62 -11.54 20.45
N SER A 91 4.35 -11.39 20.83
CA SER A 91 3.81 -10.07 21.21
C SER A 91 4.33 -9.62 22.59
N ILE A 92 5.53 -9.08 22.65
CA ILE A 92 5.98 -8.32 23.82
C ILE A 92 5.16 -7.02 23.86
N ASN A 93 4.25 -6.95 24.85
CA ASN A 93 3.56 -5.77 25.37
C ASN A 93 3.18 -4.64 24.36
N LYS A 94 2.41 -5.02 23.33
CA LYS A 94 1.94 -4.12 22.24
C LYS A 94 1.05 -2.95 22.74
N LYS A 95 0.49 -3.02 23.96
CA LYS A 95 -0.37 -1.96 24.52
C LYS A 95 0.35 -0.66 24.83
N VAL A 96 1.63 -0.70 25.22
CA VAL A 96 2.40 0.49 25.55
C VAL A 96 2.90 1.21 24.28
N LEU A 97 3.26 0.44 23.23
CA LEU A 97 3.71 1.03 21.96
C LEU A 97 2.54 1.62 21.13
N SER A 98 1.37 1.00 21.16
CA SER A 98 0.21 1.47 20.38
C SER A 98 -0.31 2.83 20.86
N SER A 99 -0.17 3.16 22.14
CA SER A 99 -0.59 4.45 22.68
C SER A 99 0.31 5.63 22.24
N LEU A 100 1.55 5.34 21.82
CA LEU A 100 2.50 6.36 21.35
C LEU A 100 2.34 6.68 19.85
N PHE A 101 1.65 5.85 19.09
CA PHE A 101 1.52 5.96 17.63
C PHE A 101 0.11 6.28 17.12
N ASN A 102 -0.90 6.36 18.00
CA ASN A 102 -2.27 6.75 17.64
C ASN A 102 -2.42 8.27 17.67
N VAL A 103 -1.71 8.99 16.83
CA VAL A 103 -1.96 10.42 16.60
C VAL A 103 -2.80 10.53 15.32
N GLY A 104 -4.08 10.86 15.47
CA GLY A 104 -4.95 11.18 14.34
C GLY A 104 -4.32 12.30 13.48
N LEU A 105 -4.11 12.01 12.20
CA LEU A 105 -3.45 12.95 11.31
C LEU A 105 -4.36 14.14 10.95
N LYS A 106 -3.84 15.35 11.09
CA LYS A 106 -4.49 16.56 10.62
C LYS A 106 -4.51 16.62 9.07
N LYS A 107 -5.50 17.32 8.51
CA LYS A 107 -5.66 17.50 7.04
C LYS A 107 -4.34 17.87 6.31
N LYS A 108 -3.52 18.72 6.91
CA LYS A 108 -2.24 19.18 6.34
C LYS A 108 -1.22 18.04 6.26
N ASP A 109 -1.17 17.20 7.28
CA ASP A 109 -0.18 16.12 7.38
C ASP A 109 -0.50 15.00 6.40
N GLN A 110 -1.79 14.65 6.21
CA GLN A 110 -2.23 13.66 5.23
C GLN A 110 -1.94 14.09 3.79
N LYS A 111 -2.24 15.36 3.44
CA LYS A 111 -1.95 15.90 2.11
C LYS A 111 -0.45 15.83 1.81
N GLN A 112 0.40 16.21 2.76
CA GLN A 112 1.85 16.20 2.60
C GLN A 112 2.39 14.76 2.49
N GLN A 113 1.81 13.81 3.23
CA GLN A 113 2.23 12.40 3.20
C GLN A 113 1.84 11.71 1.88
N VAL A 114 0.60 11.89 1.42
CA VAL A 114 0.16 11.35 0.13
C VAL A 114 0.97 11.94 -1.01
N SER A 115 1.15 13.27 -1.03
CA SER A 115 1.97 13.94 -2.03
C SER A 115 3.41 13.39 -2.01
N SER A 116 4.08 13.34 -0.87
CA SER A 116 5.45 12.83 -0.78
C SER A 116 5.62 11.36 -1.17
N HIS A 117 4.59 10.55 -0.99
CA HIS A 117 4.62 9.14 -1.39
C HIS A 117 4.46 8.98 -2.90
N TYR A 118 3.50 9.69 -3.52
CA TYR A 118 3.22 9.55 -4.95
C TYR A 118 4.04 10.48 -5.84
N ASP A 119 4.67 11.52 -5.30
CA ASP A 119 5.54 12.44 -6.03
C ASP A 119 6.98 11.90 -6.23
N LEU A 120 7.21 10.58 -6.02
CA LEU A 120 8.42 9.89 -6.48
C LEU A 120 8.58 9.89 -8.01
N GLY A 121 7.53 10.32 -8.72
CA GLY A 121 7.49 10.47 -10.17
C GLY A 121 6.94 9.25 -10.91
N ASN A 122 6.31 9.52 -12.05
CA ASN A 122 5.71 8.48 -12.88
C ASN A 122 6.73 7.46 -13.40
N GLU A 123 7.99 7.87 -13.63
CA GLU A 123 9.06 6.97 -14.04
C GLU A 123 9.31 5.87 -13.01
N PHE A 124 9.38 6.23 -11.73
CA PHE A 124 9.57 5.25 -10.65
C PHE A 124 8.47 4.19 -10.64
N TYR A 125 7.21 4.62 -10.70
CA TYR A 125 6.07 3.70 -10.67
C TYR A 125 5.99 2.84 -11.93
N SER A 126 6.38 3.35 -13.10
CA SER A 126 6.40 2.60 -14.36
C SER A 126 7.43 1.46 -14.40
N LEU A 127 8.42 1.46 -13.50
CA LEU A 127 9.43 0.39 -13.42
C LEU A 127 8.85 -0.95 -12.94
N TRP A 128 7.75 -0.94 -12.19
CA TRP A 128 7.22 -2.13 -11.53
C TRP A 128 5.69 -2.27 -11.58
N LEU A 129 4.95 -1.21 -11.88
CA LEU A 129 3.53 -1.31 -12.20
C LEU A 129 3.35 -1.80 -13.64
N ASP A 130 2.19 -2.41 -13.90
CA ASP A 130 1.76 -2.75 -15.24
C ASP A 130 1.35 -1.49 -16.06
N LYS A 131 1.01 -1.66 -17.35
CA LYS A 131 0.64 -0.54 -18.24
C LYS A 131 -0.57 0.26 -17.79
N THR A 132 -1.46 -0.33 -16.99
CA THR A 132 -2.62 0.37 -16.45
C THR A 132 -2.21 1.40 -15.39
N MET A 133 -1.03 1.26 -14.80
CA MET A 133 -0.54 2.03 -13.65
C MET A 133 -1.49 1.88 -12.44
N SER A 134 -2.12 0.72 -12.27
CA SER A 134 -3.00 0.46 -11.13
C SER A 134 -2.20 0.04 -9.91
N TYR A 135 -2.16 0.92 -8.88
CA TYR A 135 -1.46 0.66 -7.63
C TYR A 135 -2.41 0.14 -6.54
N SER A 136 -3.04 -0.96 -6.82
CA SER A 136 -3.89 -1.72 -5.88
C SER A 136 -3.88 -3.19 -6.28
N CYS A 137 -4.29 -4.11 -5.40
CA CYS A 137 -4.23 -5.53 -5.70
C CYS A 137 -5.02 -5.87 -6.97
N ALA A 138 -4.44 -6.73 -7.81
CA ALA A 138 -5.07 -7.25 -9.02
C ALA A 138 -6.06 -8.39 -8.70
N TYR A 139 -6.91 -8.74 -9.65
CA TYR A 139 -7.86 -9.85 -9.54
C TYR A 139 -7.51 -10.93 -10.55
N PHE A 140 -6.78 -11.94 -10.09
CA PHE A 140 -6.40 -13.10 -10.90
C PHE A 140 -7.57 -14.08 -10.97
N LYS A 141 -8.11 -14.32 -12.15
CA LYS A 141 -9.13 -15.37 -12.40
C LYS A 141 -8.47 -16.73 -12.57
N HIS A 142 -7.26 -16.73 -13.14
CA HIS A 142 -6.45 -17.93 -13.38
C HIS A 142 -5.04 -17.67 -12.82
N GLU A 143 -4.36 -18.75 -12.41
CA GLU A 143 -3.02 -18.65 -11.81
C GLU A 143 -1.94 -18.15 -12.80
N ASP A 144 -2.17 -18.36 -14.09
CA ASP A 144 -1.27 -17.98 -15.20
C ASP A 144 -1.61 -16.63 -15.84
N ASP A 145 -2.61 -15.90 -15.32
CA ASP A 145 -2.93 -14.56 -15.81
C ASP A 145 -1.72 -13.63 -15.65
N SER A 146 -1.48 -12.80 -16.66
CA SER A 146 -0.51 -11.71 -16.51
C SER A 146 -0.99 -10.66 -15.49
N LEU A 147 -0.07 -9.89 -14.92
CA LEU A 147 -0.44 -8.78 -14.03
C LEU A 147 -1.36 -7.77 -14.76
N GLU A 148 -1.07 -7.48 -16.04
CA GLU A 148 -1.88 -6.58 -16.86
C GLU A 148 -3.32 -7.11 -16.99
N ASP A 149 -3.50 -8.39 -17.36
CA ASP A 149 -4.82 -9.01 -17.46
C ASP A 149 -5.57 -9.01 -16.13
N ALA A 150 -4.87 -9.35 -15.05
CA ALA A 150 -5.45 -9.34 -13.71
C ALA A 150 -5.87 -7.93 -13.25
N GLN A 151 -5.16 -6.86 -13.65
CA GLN A 151 -5.55 -5.48 -13.39
C GLN A 151 -6.78 -5.08 -14.23
N TYR A 152 -6.85 -5.44 -15.49
CA TYR A 152 -8.07 -5.28 -16.30
C TYR A 152 -9.25 -6.01 -15.67
N GLN A 153 -9.07 -7.25 -15.27
CA GLN A 153 -10.11 -8.04 -14.61
C GLN A 153 -10.59 -7.38 -13.32
N LYS A 154 -9.68 -6.85 -12.50
CA LYS A 154 -10.03 -6.11 -11.28
C LYS A 154 -10.91 -4.91 -11.59
N VAL A 155 -10.52 -4.07 -12.56
CA VAL A 155 -11.28 -2.88 -12.92
C VAL A 155 -12.66 -3.26 -13.45
N HIS A 156 -12.75 -4.23 -14.36
CA HIS A 156 -14.05 -4.68 -14.87
C HIS A 156 -14.93 -5.28 -13.77
N HIS A 157 -14.37 -6.04 -12.84
CA HIS A 157 -15.10 -6.57 -11.67
C HIS A 157 -15.67 -5.46 -10.77
N ILE A 158 -14.96 -4.35 -10.62
CA ILE A 158 -15.44 -3.15 -9.91
C ILE A 158 -16.57 -2.49 -10.70
N LEU A 159 -16.37 -2.25 -12.00
CA LEU A 159 -17.35 -1.57 -12.85
C LEU A 159 -18.67 -2.34 -12.97
N ASP A 160 -18.60 -3.67 -13.05
CA ASP A 160 -19.80 -4.53 -13.12
C ASP A 160 -20.66 -4.42 -11.85
N LYS A 161 -20.04 -4.23 -10.67
CA LYS A 161 -20.76 -4.02 -9.40
C LYS A 161 -21.42 -2.65 -9.28
N LEU A 162 -21.00 -1.67 -10.07
CA LEU A 162 -21.54 -0.31 -10.05
C LEU A 162 -22.83 -0.17 -10.88
N TYR A 163 -23.20 -1.16 -11.68
CA TYR A 163 -24.39 -1.13 -12.55
C TYR A 163 -24.47 0.15 -13.39
N LEU A 164 -23.36 0.50 -14.03
CA LEU A 164 -23.24 1.72 -14.82
C LEU A 164 -24.14 1.69 -16.06
N LYS A 165 -24.69 2.86 -16.39
CA LYS A 165 -25.46 3.10 -17.62
C LYS A 165 -24.95 4.38 -18.28
N GLU A 166 -25.16 4.48 -19.58
CA GLU A 166 -24.82 5.67 -20.37
C GLU A 166 -25.38 6.95 -19.75
N GLY A 167 -24.59 7.99 -19.69
CA GLY A 167 -24.92 9.30 -19.14
C GLY A 167 -24.91 9.40 -17.61
N MET A 168 -24.66 8.29 -16.87
CA MET A 168 -24.48 8.38 -15.41
C MET A 168 -23.22 9.13 -15.05
N THR A 169 -23.23 9.76 -13.87
CA THR A 169 -22.08 10.41 -13.26
C THR A 169 -21.37 9.46 -12.29
N LEU A 170 -20.04 9.34 -12.42
CA LEU A 170 -19.19 8.51 -11.55
C LEU A 170 -18.07 9.34 -10.93
N LEU A 171 -17.93 9.32 -9.61
CA LEU A 171 -16.77 9.86 -8.90
C LEU A 171 -15.81 8.71 -8.53
N ASP A 172 -14.50 8.91 -8.75
CA ASP A 172 -13.44 8.07 -8.23
C ASP A 172 -12.60 8.87 -7.22
N ILE A 173 -12.69 8.48 -5.95
CA ILE A 173 -11.97 9.12 -4.84
C ILE A 173 -10.62 8.45 -4.65
N GLY A 174 -9.53 9.14 -5.00
CA GLY A 174 -8.20 8.57 -5.10
C GLY A 174 -7.98 7.86 -6.44
N CYS A 175 -8.28 8.56 -7.54
CA CYS A 175 -8.36 8.00 -8.88
C CYS A 175 -7.02 7.51 -9.48
N GLY A 176 -5.88 7.76 -8.80
CA GLY A 176 -4.58 7.40 -9.31
C GLY A 176 -4.33 8.02 -10.69
N TRP A 177 -3.82 7.23 -11.62
CA TRP A 177 -3.57 7.64 -13.01
C TRP A 177 -4.80 7.49 -13.93
N GLY A 178 -5.99 7.26 -13.36
CA GLY A 178 -7.29 7.37 -14.01
C GLY A 178 -7.76 6.15 -14.80
N PHE A 179 -7.07 5.03 -14.74
CA PHE A 179 -7.39 3.87 -15.58
C PHE A 179 -8.83 3.37 -15.39
N LEU A 180 -9.34 3.31 -14.15
CA LEU A 180 -10.72 2.89 -13.86
C LEU A 180 -11.75 3.78 -14.57
N LEU A 181 -11.59 5.10 -14.51
CA LEU A 181 -12.50 6.05 -15.16
C LEU A 181 -12.39 5.99 -16.67
N ILE A 182 -11.19 5.81 -17.23
CA ILE A 182 -10.98 5.62 -18.68
C ILE A 182 -11.78 4.41 -19.18
N GLU A 183 -11.66 3.26 -18.52
CA GLU A 183 -12.40 2.05 -18.88
C GLU A 183 -13.92 2.24 -18.69
N ALA A 184 -14.35 2.93 -17.64
CA ALA A 184 -15.76 3.25 -17.41
C ALA A 184 -16.33 4.13 -18.53
N ALA A 185 -15.62 5.19 -18.94
CA ALA A 185 -16.04 6.07 -20.01
C ALA A 185 -16.10 5.35 -21.36
N ARG A 186 -15.10 4.52 -21.68
CA ARG A 186 -15.05 3.75 -22.92
C ARG A 186 -16.18 2.74 -23.04
N LYS A 187 -16.40 1.97 -21.98
CA LYS A 187 -17.36 0.86 -21.98
C LYS A 187 -18.81 1.33 -21.79
N TYR A 188 -19.03 2.28 -20.90
CA TYR A 188 -20.39 2.64 -20.45
C TYR A 188 -20.82 4.06 -20.84
N LYS A 189 -19.94 4.88 -21.45
CA LYS A 189 -20.24 6.27 -21.83
C LYS A 189 -20.74 7.13 -20.66
N ILE A 190 -20.10 6.97 -19.49
CA ILE A 190 -20.41 7.74 -18.28
C ILE A 190 -19.63 9.07 -18.28
N HIS A 191 -20.09 10.02 -17.46
CA HIS A 191 -19.32 11.21 -17.12
C HIS A 191 -18.58 10.97 -15.79
N GLY A 192 -17.26 10.82 -15.86
CA GLY A 192 -16.41 10.52 -14.71
C GLY A 192 -15.65 11.72 -14.19
N THR A 193 -15.60 11.86 -12.88
CA THR A 193 -14.73 12.82 -12.19
C THR A 193 -13.76 12.04 -11.30
N GLY A 194 -12.46 12.26 -11.47
CA GLY A 194 -11.43 11.73 -10.59
C GLY A 194 -10.92 12.80 -9.64
N ILE A 195 -10.70 12.46 -8.37
CA ILE A 195 -9.99 13.35 -7.45
C ILE A 195 -8.73 12.67 -6.92
N THR A 196 -7.66 13.45 -6.80
CA THR A 196 -6.37 13.02 -6.23
C THR A 196 -5.70 14.16 -5.49
N LEU A 197 -4.77 13.84 -4.59
CA LEU A 197 -3.89 14.81 -3.92
C LEU A 197 -2.49 14.91 -4.56
N SER A 198 -2.14 13.99 -5.47
CA SER A 198 -0.85 13.96 -6.16
C SER A 198 -0.88 14.81 -7.44
N HIS A 199 0.06 15.74 -7.54
CA HIS A 199 0.25 16.55 -8.75
C HIS A 199 0.68 15.72 -9.96
N GLU A 200 1.51 14.69 -9.73
CA GLU A 200 1.98 13.78 -10.78
C GLU A 200 0.84 12.94 -11.37
N GLN A 201 0.00 12.36 -10.52
CA GLN A 201 -1.17 11.61 -10.97
C GLN A 201 -2.17 12.50 -11.71
N TYR A 202 -2.42 13.70 -11.19
CA TYR A 202 -3.31 14.68 -11.81
C TYR A 202 -2.83 15.04 -13.23
N ALA A 203 -1.57 15.43 -13.37
CA ALA A 203 -1.00 15.83 -14.66
C ALA A 203 -1.02 14.68 -15.69
N GLU A 204 -0.62 13.47 -15.27
CA GLU A 204 -0.62 12.32 -16.15
C GLU A 204 -2.05 11.90 -16.53
N PHE A 205 -3.01 11.94 -15.60
CA PHE A 205 -4.40 11.61 -15.95
C PHE A 205 -5.02 12.64 -16.90
N GLN A 206 -4.77 13.94 -16.70
CA GLN A 206 -5.18 14.97 -17.68
C GLN A 206 -4.62 14.69 -19.07
N LYS A 207 -3.33 14.34 -19.14
CA LYS A 207 -2.69 13.98 -20.41
C LYS A 207 -3.38 12.77 -21.05
N ARG A 208 -3.65 11.70 -20.28
CA ARG A 208 -4.33 10.48 -20.77
C ARG A 208 -5.75 10.77 -21.29
N ILE A 209 -6.51 11.65 -20.60
CA ILE A 209 -7.84 12.10 -21.06
C ILE A 209 -7.72 12.70 -22.44
N LYS A 210 -6.79 13.64 -22.64
CA LYS A 210 -6.56 14.33 -23.91
C LYS A 210 -6.05 13.39 -25.00
N ASP A 211 -5.04 12.57 -24.72
CA ASP A 211 -4.43 11.67 -25.68
C ASP A 211 -5.43 10.62 -26.22
N GLN A 212 -6.51 10.38 -25.46
CA GLN A 212 -7.54 9.39 -25.78
C GLN A 212 -8.86 10.02 -26.28
N GLY A 213 -8.94 11.35 -26.37
CA GLY A 213 -10.14 12.07 -26.82
C GLY A 213 -11.34 11.86 -25.91
N LEU A 214 -11.11 11.86 -24.59
CA LEU A 214 -12.14 11.61 -23.56
C LEU A 214 -12.55 12.88 -22.79
N GLU A 215 -12.21 14.09 -23.29
CA GLU A 215 -12.45 15.36 -22.62
C GLU A 215 -13.95 15.64 -22.38
N ASP A 216 -14.82 15.13 -23.26
CA ASP A 216 -16.27 15.27 -23.10
C ASP A 216 -16.86 14.35 -22.00
N TYR A 217 -16.09 13.36 -21.56
CA TYR A 217 -16.54 12.33 -20.61
C TYR A 217 -15.84 12.42 -19.27
N LEU A 218 -14.57 12.83 -19.21
CA LEU A 218 -13.75 12.71 -18.02
C LEU A 218 -13.15 14.05 -17.59
N THR A 219 -13.14 14.26 -16.28
CA THR A 219 -12.41 15.34 -15.63
C THR A 219 -11.59 14.81 -14.47
N VAL A 220 -10.50 15.51 -14.12
CA VAL A 220 -9.71 15.20 -12.92
C VAL A 220 -9.44 16.49 -12.16
N GLU A 221 -9.45 16.42 -10.82
CA GLU A 221 -9.24 17.57 -9.94
C GLU A 221 -8.23 17.24 -8.83
N LEU A 222 -7.41 18.23 -8.49
CA LEU A 222 -6.58 18.23 -7.29
C LEU A 222 -7.45 18.61 -6.10
N MET A 223 -8.12 17.62 -5.50
CA MET A 223 -9.10 17.85 -4.45
C MET A 223 -8.97 16.85 -3.32
N ASP A 224 -9.14 17.33 -2.09
CA ASP A 224 -9.29 16.49 -0.90
C ASP A 224 -10.76 16.07 -0.77
N TYR A 225 -11.02 14.78 -0.45
CA TYR A 225 -12.38 14.27 -0.26
C TYR A 225 -13.21 15.06 0.76
N ARG A 226 -12.54 15.71 1.73
CA ARG A 226 -13.18 16.56 2.76
C ARG A 226 -13.78 17.86 2.19
N ASP A 227 -13.37 18.23 1.00
CA ASP A 227 -13.89 19.42 0.29
C ASP A 227 -15.08 19.07 -0.62
N LEU A 228 -15.32 17.78 -0.91
CA LEU A 228 -16.46 17.31 -1.72
C LEU A 228 -17.83 17.83 -1.27
N PRO A 229 -18.18 17.85 0.05
CA PRO A 229 -19.46 18.35 0.50
C PRO A 229 -19.73 19.83 0.16
N LYS A 230 -18.69 20.60 -0.16
CA LYS A 230 -18.78 22.04 -0.51
C LYS A 230 -18.72 22.28 -2.02
N SER A 231 -18.44 21.25 -2.81
CA SER A 231 -18.30 21.37 -4.27
C SER A 231 -19.61 21.55 -4.99
N GLY A 232 -20.74 21.19 -4.37
CA GLY A 232 -22.04 21.14 -5.02
C GLY A 232 -22.25 19.93 -5.93
N TYR A 233 -21.27 19.02 -6.02
CA TYR A 233 -21.37 17.81 -6.84
C TYR A 233 -22.41 16.81 -6.30
N GLN A 234 -23.03 16.10 -7.26
CA GLN A 234 -23.94 14.99 -7.00
C GLN A 234 -23.68 13.89 -8.02
N PHE A 235 -23.39 12.68 -7.54
CA PHE A 235 -23.03 11.54 -8.39
C PHE A 235 -24.03 10.39 -8.30
N ASP A 236 -24.27 9.70 -9.42
CA ASP A 236 -25.05 8.48 -9.46
C ASP A 236 -24.30 7.31 -8.83
N ARG A 237 -22.96 7.33 -8.97
CA ARG A 237 -22.04 6.30 -8.47
C ARG A 237 -20.79 6.94 -7.89
N VAL A 238 -20.30 6.33 -6.82
CA VAL A 238 -19.01 6.70 -6.22
C VAL A 238 -18.18 5.42 -6.07
N VAL A 239 -16.89 5.52 -6.34
CA VAL A 239 -15.92 4.44 -6.13
C VAL A 239 -14.69 4.98 -5.41
N SER A 240 -14.06 4.13 -4.59
CA SER A 240 -12.76 4.41 -3.99
C SER A 240 -12.00 3.09 -3.85
N VAL A 241 -10.77 3.04 -4.37
CA VAL A 241 -9.96 1.82 -4.44
C VAL A 241 -8.57 2.08 -3.88
N GLY A 242 -8.19 1.42 -2.76
CA GLY A 242 -6.87 1.56 -2.17
C GLY A 242 -6.57 2.95 -1.62
N MET A 243 -7.60 3.68 -1.15
CA MET A 243 -7.47 5.03 -0.60
C MET A 243 -7.74 5.10 0.90
N LEU A 244 -8.63 4.22 1.41
CA LEU A 244 -9.04 4.23 2.82
C LEU A 244 -7.83 4.01 3.75
N GLU A 245 -6.81 3.32 3.29
CA GLU A 245 -5.55 3.07 3.98
C GLU A 245 -4.84 4.38 4.38
N HIS A 246 -5.04 5.45 3.61
CA HIS A 246 -4.48 6.79 3.87
C HIS A 246 -5.38 7.69 4.73
N VAL A 247 -6.64 7.28 4.98
CA VAL A 247 -7.62 8.08 5.72
C VAL A 247 -7.38 8.02 7.24
N GLY A 248 -7.01 6.85 7.75
CA GLY A 248 -6.87 6.58 9.18
C GLY A 248 -8.21 6.37 9.88
N ARG A 249 -8.25 5.46 10.87
CA ARG A 249 -9.49 4.99 11.52
C ARG A 249 -10.34 6.13 12.10
N ASP A 250 -9.71 7.12 12.71
CA ASP A 250 -10.40 8.26 13.33
C ASP A 250 -11.20 9.12 12.33
N ASN A 251 -10.89 9.00 11.03
CA ASN A 251 -11.53 9.77 9.97
C ASN A 251 -12.50 8.95 9.11
N TYR A 252 -12.71 7.65 9.39
CA TYR A 252 -13.60 6.81 8.57
C TYR A 252 -15.04 7.33 8.55
N GLN A 253 -15.57 7.75 9.70
CA GLN A 253 -16.91 8.33 9.75
C GLN A 253 -16.99 9.61 8.91
N LEU A 254 -16.02 10.51 9.04
CA LEU A 254 -15.96 11.73 8.24
C LEU A 254 -15.90 11.43 6.74
N PHE A 255 -15.13 10.42 6.34
CA PHE A 255 -15.04 9.99 4.95
C PHE A 255 -16.39 9.51 4.42
N LEU A 256 -17.09 8.65 5.17
CA LEU A 256 -18.41 8.16 4.80
C LEU A 256 -19.46 9.28 4.76
N ASP A 257 -19.43 10.20 5.72
CA ASP A 257 -20.32 11.38 5.73
C ASP A 257 -20.09 12.29 4.49
N CYS A 258 -18.84 12.43 4.04
CA CYS A 258 -18.53 13.17 2.83
C CYS A 258 -19.10 12.47 1.58
N VAL A 259 -18.98 11.15 1.51
CA VAL A 259 -19.55 10.36 0.40
C VAL A 259 -21.07 10.43 0.38
N GLU A 260 -21.73 10.27 1.54
CA GLU A 260 -23.19 10.36 1.65
C GLU A 260 -23.73 11.68 1.09
N LYS A 261 -23.06 12.79 1.40
CA LYS A 261 -23.51 14.12 0.97
C LYS A 261 -23.48 14.36 -0.54
N ILE A 262 -22.61 13.64 -1.26
CA ILE A 262 -22.42 13.79 -2.71
C ILE A 262 -23.02 12.64 -3.51
N LEU A 263 -23.52 11.61 -2.86
CA LEU A 263 -24.19 10.50 -3.51
C LEU A 263 -25.70 10.80 -3.65
N LYS A 264 -26.22 10.71 -4.88
CA LYS A 264 -27.65 10.89 -5.15
C LYS A 264 -28.49 9.84 -4.44
N PRO A 265 -29.76 10.13 -4.06
CA PRO A 265 -30.66 9.12 -3.54
C PRO A 265 -30.77 7.90 -4.48
N GLY A 266 -30.58 6.69 -3.92
CA GLY A 266 -30.52 5.45 -4.70
C GLY A 266 -29.21 5.20 -5.44
N GLY A 267 -28.21 6.05 -5.24
CA GLY A 267 -26.86 5.86 -5.73
C GLY A 267 -26.13 4.70 -5.05
N LEU A 268 -25.02 4.24 -5.65
CA LEU A 268 -24.18 3.18 -5.09
C LEU A 268 -22.79 3.70 -4.81
N PHE A 269 -22.23 3.32 -3.67
CA PHE A 269 -20.84 3.51 -3.32
C PHE A 269 -20.13 2.16 -3.25
N LEU A 270 -19.04 2.00 -4.01
CA LEU A 270 -18.14 0.86 -3.91
C LEU A 270 -16.86 1.29 -3.21
N LEU A 271 -16.56 0.65 -2.09
CA LEU A 271 -15.33 0.85 -1.33
C LEU A 271 -14.49 -0.43 -1.36
N HIS A 272 -13.27 -0.32 -1.88
CA HIS A 272 -12.27 -1.38 -1.89
C HIS A 272 -11.06 -0.93 -1.09
N PHE A 273 -10.62 -1.74 -0.13
CA PHE A 273 -9.50 -1.43 0.75
C PHE A 273 -8.87 -2.70 1.33
N ILE A 274 -7.65 -2.59 1.84
CA ILE A 274 -6.96 -3.66 2.54
C ILE A 274 -7.56 -3.81 3.94
N SER A 275 -7.88 -5.04 4.33
CA SER A 275 -8.39 -5.34 5.67
C SER A 275 -7.74 -6.61 6.23
N ALA A 276 -7.72 -6.74 7.55
CA ALA A 276 -7.24 -7.92 8.24
C ALA A 276 -8.38 -8.66 8.95
N LEU A 277 -8.29 -9.98 9.04
CA LEU A 277 -9.27 -10.82 9.75
C LEU A 277 -9.25 -10.62 11.27
N LYS A 278 -8.13 -10.14 11.81
CA LYS A 278 -7.95 -9.87 13.23
C LYS A 278 -7.34 -8.48 13.40
N GLU A 279 -7.78 -7.78 14.45
CA GLU A 279 -7.17 -6.50 14.79
C GLU A 279 -5.71 -6.69 15.18
N HIS A 280 -4.82 -5.92 14.55
CA HIS A 280 -3.39 -5.86 14.86
C HIS A 280 -2.89 -4.42 14.72
N PRO A 281 -1.78 -4.07 15.41
CA PRO A 281 -1.28 -2.70 15.42
C PRO A 281 -0.70 -2.22 14.07
N GLY A 282 -0.66 -3.10 13.05
CA GLY A 282 0.01 -2.86 11.78
C GLY A 282 1.53 -2.97 11.89
N ASP A 283 2.18 -3.26 10.77
CA ASP A 283 3.62 -3.38 10.69
C ASP A 283 4.30 -1.99 10.81
N PRO A 284 5.31 -1.80 11.69
CA PRO A 284 5.97 -0.50 11.90
C PRO A 284 6.71 0.01 10.66
N TRP A 285 7.27 -0.88 9.82
CA TRP A 285 7.94 -0.50 8.59
C TRP A 285 6.93 -0.02 7.54
N VAL A 286 5.82 -0.75 7.36
CA VAL A 286 4.72 -0.37 6.48
C VAL A 286 4.13 0.98 6.89
N LYS A 287 3.92 1.20 8.20
CA LYS A 287 3.46 2.49 8.72
C LYS A 287 4.43 3.64 8.46
N LYS A 288 5.73 3.39 8.52
CA LYS A 288 6.74 4.44 8.31
C LYS A 288 6.90 4.79 6.84
N TYR A 289 6.90 3.79 5.95
CA TYR A 289 7.34 3.96 4.56
C TYR A 289 6.23 3.89 3.53
N ILE A 290 5.14 3.15 3.79
CA ILE A 290 4.07 2.92 2.80
C ILE A 290 2.81 3.71 3.14
N PHE A 291 2.31 3.57 4.37
CA PHE A 291 1.09 4.26 4.83
C PHE A 291 1.37 5.08 6.09
N PRO A 292 2.11 6.20 5.99
CA PRO A 292 2.36 7.05 7.15
C PRO A 292 1.04 7.54 7.73
N GLY A 293 0.76 7.18 9.00
CA GLY A 293 -0.50 7.51 9.66
C GLY A 293 -1.73 6.75 9.20
N GLY A 294 -1.59 5.84 8.24
CA GLY A 294 -2.62 4.87 7.87
C GLY A 294 -2.75 3.76 8.91
N THR A 295 -3.89 3.08 8.87
CA THR A 295 -4.12 1.82 9.59
C THR A 295 -4.65 0.81 8.58
N VAL A 296 -3.88 -0.21 8.35
CA VAL A 296 -4.27 -1.36 7.54
C VAL A 296 -4.64 -2.49 8.47
#